data_8b8e092dcb88432dc7d93bfaa0617de8
#
_entry.id   8b8e092dcb88432dc7d93bfaa0617de8
#
_cell.length_a   1.000
_cell.length_b   1.000
_cell.length_c   1.000
_cell.angle_alpha   90.00
_cell.angle_beta   90.00
_cell.angle_gamma   90.00
#
_symmetry.space_group_name_H-M   'P 1'
#
loop_
_entity.id
_entity.type
_entity.pdbx_description
1 polymer ?
#
loop_
_entity_poly.entity_id
_entity_poly.type
_entity_poly.pdbx_seq_one_letter_code
_entity_poly.pdbx_strand_id
1 'polypeptide(L)'
;MTRLLSSLVLFTILFSSCGPKLSPLTQRLVDDQNWSQEELKRIQFYLSEDLVLTRELRDGKTEIRNGQVKVIDGREVEQVVFKRNTPGVFVFAPKSQRIAVSFESSDENYLVFGPNPKAGNRYAIRAAEWNRRSGTVTYAGRKWTINSVDAYASLLIPLKRLRNKDVSGKVVGGRKL
;
A
#
# COMPACT_ATOMS: atom_id res chain seq x y z
N MET A 1 -34.63 38.99 7.26
CA MET A 1 -33.24 38.67 6.89
C MET A 1 -32.64 37.47 7.63
N THR A 2 -32.98 37.20 8.88
CA THR A 2 -32.46 36.10 9.71
C THR A 2 -32.86 34.69 9.26
N ARG A 3 -33.98 34.51 8.59
CA ARG A 3 -34.46 33.17 8.14
C ARG A 3 -33.72 32.63 6.89
N LEU A 4 -33.16 33.50 6.05
CA LEU A 4 -32.38 33.12 4.87
C LEU A 4 -30.96 32.67 5.22
N LEU A 5 -30.34 33.19 6.28
CA LEU A 5 -29.02 32.75 6.76
C LEU A 5 -29.08 31.35 7.36
N SER A 6 -30.14 30.98 8.07
CA SER A 6 -30.31 29.63 8.65
C SER A 6 -30.40 28.53 7.60
N SER A 7 -31.00 28.82 6.41
CA SER A 7 -31.15 27.84 5.34
C SER A 7 -29.84 27.59 4.59
N LEU A 8 -28.93 28.55 4.55
CA LEU A 8 -27.65 28.41 3.87
C LEU A 8 -26.63 27.56 4.67
N VAL A 9 -26.69 27.62 6.01
CA VAL A 9 -25.81 26.84 6.88
C VAL A 9 -26.17 25.35 6.88
N LEU A 10 -27.42 24.99 6.68
CA LEU A 10 -27.88 23.60 6.65
C LEU A 10 -27.46 22.87 5.36
N PHE A 11 -27.22 23.59 4.26
CA PHE A 11 -26.86 22.99 2.96
C PHE A 11 -25.37 22.61 2.85
N THR A 12 -24.50 23.14 3.71
CA THR A 12 -23.05 22.86 3.68
C THR A 12 -22.64 21.52 4.35
N ILE A 13 -23.56 20.84 5.05
CA ILE A 13 -23.22 19.61 5.82
C ILE A 13 -23.36 18.33 4.98
N LEU A 14 -23.86 18.38 3.75
CA LEU A 14 -24.16 17.20 2.94
C LEU A 14 -23.02 16.70 2.05
N PHE A 15 -21.86 17.30 2.07
CA PHE A 15 -20.67 16.77 1.40
C PHE A 15 -19.95 15.72 2.25
N SER A 16 -20.67 14.70 2.70
CA SER A 16 -20.06 13.47 3.20
C SER A 16 -19.26 12.84 2.06
N SER A 17 -17.94 13.07 2.07
CA SER A 17 -16.99 12.44 1.16
C SER A 17 -17.12 10.92 1.29
N CYS A 18 -17.86 10.28 0.41
CA CYS A 18 -17.92 8.84 0.29
C CYS A 18 -16.61 8.35 -0.33
N GLY A 19 -15.60 8.11 0.50
CA GLY A 19 -14.32 7.57 0.07
C GLY A 19 -14.51 6.22 -0.65
N PRO A 20 -13.58 5.81 -1.51
CA PRO A 20 -13.68 4.54 -2.22
C PRO A 20 -13.69 3.37 -1.24
N LYS A 21 -14.59 2.41 -1.45
CA LYS A 21 -14.56 1.14 -0.73
C LYS A 21 -13.29 0.39 -1.14
N LEU A 22 -12.41 0.11 -0.17
CA LEU A 22 -11.15 -0.58 -0.36
C LEU A 22 -11.30 -2.08 -0.04
N SER A 23 -10.57 -2.92 -0.76
CA SER A 23 -10.47 -4.36 -0.55
C SER A 23 -9.00 -4.77 -0.44
N PRO A 24 -8.65 -5.73 0.43
CA PRO A 24 -7.30 -6.27 0.47
C PRO A 24 -6.90 -6.87 -0.88
N LEU A 25 -5.69 -6.56 -1.33
CA LEU A 25 -5.07 -7.24 -2.45
C LEU A 25 -4.60 -8.62 -1.97
N THR A 26 -5.12 -9.70 -2.57
CA THR A 26 -4.77 -11.08 -2.26
C THR A 26 -4.15 -11.77 -3.47
N GLN A 27 -3.40 -12.86 -3.24
CA GLN A 27 -2.85 -13.67 -4.33
C GLN A 27 -3.96 -14.18 -5.25
N ARG A 28 -5.04 -14.73 -4.69
CA ARG A 28 -6.19 -15.18 -5.48
C ARG A 28 -6.72 -14.10 -6.41
N LEU A 29 -6.85 -12.87 -5.89
CA LEU A 29 -7.34 -11.76 -6.69
C LEU A 29 -6.40 -11.41 -7.83
N VAL A 30 -5.07 -11.42 -7.58
CA VAL A 30 -4.06 -11.18 -8.62
C VAL A 30 -4.13 -12.26 -9.69
N ASP A 31 -4.27 -13.53 -9.29
CA ASP A 31 -4.39 -14.66 -10.22
C ASP A 31 -5.69 -14.60 -11.04
N ASP A 32 -6.83 -14.33 -10.40
CA ASP A 32 -8.14 -14.21 -11.05
C ASP A 32 -8.20 -13.05 -12.06
N GLN A 33 -7.54 -11.94 -11.75
CA GLN A 33 -7.52 -10.75 -12.61
C GLN A 33 -6.43 -10.80 -13.68
N ASN A 34 -5.34 -11.52 -13.42
CA ASN A 34 -4.18 -11.67 -14.32
C ASN A 34 -3.72 -10.33 -14.93
N TRP A 35 -3.57 -9.32 -14.07
CA TRP A 35 -3.17 -7.98 -14.51
C TRP A 35 -1.77 -7.96 -15.11
N SER A 36 -1.64 -7.33 -16.26
CA SER A 36 -0.36 -6.91 -16.80
C SER A 36 0.27 -5.80 -15.96
N GLN A 37 1.57 -5.56 -16.14
CA GLN A 37 2.24 -4.46 -15.44
C GLN A 37 1.64 -3.10 -15.81
N GLU A 38 1.19 -2.91 -17.05
CA GLU A 38 0.54 -1.67 -17.51
C GLU A 38 -0.82 -1.45 -16.82
N GLU A 39 -1.55 -2.52 -16.54
CA GLU A 39 -2.79 -2.43 -15.78
C GLU A 39 -2.53 -2.13 -14.30
N LEU A 40 -1.48 -2.74 -13.71
CA LEU A 40 -1.06 -2.46 -12.34
C LEU A 40 -0.66 -0.99 -12.14
N LYS A 41 -0.02 -0.34 -13.12
CA LYS A 41 0.30 1.09 -13.10
C LYS A 41 -0.93 2.00 -13.01
N ARG A 42 -2.09 1.50 -13.42
CA ARG A 42 -3.36 2.24 -13.39
C ARG A 42 -4.15 2.00 -12.09
N ILE A 43 -3.68 1.13 -11.21
CA ILE A 43 -4.32 0.83 -9.94
C ILE A 43 -3.72 1.71 -8.86
N GLN A 44 -4.57 2.44 -8.13
CA GLN A 44 -4.17 3.12 -6.92
C GLN A 44 -4.14 2.12 -5.78
N PHE A 45 -2.99 1.95 -5.16
CA PHE A 45 -2.82 1.15 -3.95
C PHE A 45 -2.95 2.03 -2.71
N TYR A 46 -3.31 1.41 -1.58
CA TYR A 46 -3.37 2.05 -0.28
C TYR A 46 -2.79 1.12 0.78
N LEU A 47 -2.21 1.68 1.82
CA LEU A 47 -1.69 0.91 2.93
C LEU A 47 -2.81 0.57 3.93
N SER A 48 -2.89 -0.69 4.39
CA SER A 48 -3.96 -1.13 5.30
C SER A 48 -3.79 -0.64 6.74
N GLU A 49 -2.56 -0.43 7.17
CA GLU A 49 -2.18 -0.07 8.54
C GLU A 49 -0.97 0.86 8.51
N ASP A 50 -0.66 1.51 9.64
CA ASP A 50 0.59 2.26 9.79
C ASP A 50 1.78 1.31 9.62
N LEU A 51 2.83 1.77 8.96
CA LEU A 51 4.09 1.06 8.78
C LEU A 51 5.23 1.97 9.18
N VAL A 52 6.07 1.50 10.08
CA VAL A 52 7.20 2.27 10.61
C VAL A 52 8.52 1.59 10.25
N LEU A 53 9.35 2.30 9.51
CA LEU A 53 10.72 1.93 9.24
C LEU A 53 11.63 2.63 10.24
N THR A 54 12.57 1.90 10.83
CA THR A 54 13.51 2.43 11.80
C THR A 54 14.94 2.06 11.41
N ARG A 55 15.87 2.98 11.57
CA ARG A 55 17.29 2.77 11.32
C ARG A 55 18.12 3.42 12.43
N GLU A 56 19.05 2.67 13.04
CA GLU A 56 19.98 3.23 14.00
C GLU A 56 20.94 4.21 13.30
N LEU A 57 21.13 5.36 13.90
CA LEU A 57 22.14 6.32 13.50
C LEU A 57 23.44 5.93 14.23
N ARG A 58 24.46 5.56 13.47
CA ARG A 58 25.79 5.32 14.02
C ARG A 58 26.57 6.63 14.02
N ASP A 59 26.99 7.03 15.20
CA ASP A 59 27.90 8.15 15.53
C ASP A 59 28.17 9.18 14.41
N GLY A 60 27.44 10.29 14.46
CA GLY A 60 27.86 11.58 13.89
C GLY A 60 28.04 11.72 12.37
N LYS A 61 27.87 10.67 11.58
CA LYS A 61 28.11 10.67 10.12
C LYS A 61 26.92 10.33 9.25
N THR A 62 25.73 10.27 9.79
CA THR A 62 24.57 9.83 9.02
C THR A 62 23.77 11.04 8.52
N GLU A 63 23.80 11.27 7.23
CA GLU A 63 22.92 12.23 6.56
C GLU A 63 21.48 11.73 6.64
N ILE A 64 20.59 12.50 7.26
CA ILE A 64 19.16 12.23 7.35
C ILE A 64 18.51 12.82 6.11
N ARG A 65 17.99 11.95 5.21
CA ARG A 65 17.38 12.42 3.96
C ARG A 65 15.85 12.42 4.01
N ASN A 66 15.22 11.40 4.61
CA ASN A 66 13.76 11.19 4.49
C ASN A 66 13.12 10.74 5.82
N GLY A 67 13.70 11.05 6.99
CA GLY A 67 13.18 10.58 8.26
C GLY A 67 13.24 11.64 9.36
N GLN A 68 12.59 11.33 10.47
CA GLN A 68 12.69 12.10 11.71
C GLN A 68 13.64 11.39 12.68
N VAL A 69 14.51 12.15 13.35
CA VAL A 69 15.35 11.60 14.43
C VAL A 69 14.50 11.45 15.68
N LYS A 70 14.60 10.28 16.30
CA LYS A 70 14.01 9.99 17.61
C LYS A 70 15.05 9.30 18.48
N VAL A 71 14.89 9.41 19.80
CA VAL A 71 15.67 8.63 20.76
C VAL A 71 14.82 7.47 21.25
N ILE A 72 15.25 6.24 20.98
CA ILE A 72 14.58 5.01 21.44
C ILE A 72 15.61 4.20 22.21
N ASP A 73 15.30 3.87 23.46
CA ASP A 73 16.20 3.14 24.38
C ASP A 73 17.62 3.74 24.45
N GLY A 74 17.71 5.09 24.49
CA GLY A 74 18.97 5.83 24.57
C GLY A 74 19.78 5.85 23.26
N ARG A 75 19.22 5.35 22.14
CA ARG A 75 19.86 5.37 20.83
C ARG A 75 19.13 6.33 19.90
N GLU A 76 19.88 7.12 19.15
CA GLU A 76 19.32 7.92 18.08
C GLU A 76 18.94 7.03 16.90
N VAL A 77 17.70 7.14 16.48
CA VAL A 77 17.14 6.40 15.34
C VAL A 77 16.50 7.36 14.35
N GLU A 78 16.71 7.09 13.09
CA GLU A 78 15.92 7.69 12.01
C GLU A 78 14.66 6.86 11.82
N GLN A 79 13.52 7.53 11.62
CA GLN A 79 12.23 6.88 11.47
C GLN A 79 11.48 7.45 10.26
N VAL A 80 10.96 6.56 9.42
CA VAL A 80 10.03 6.88 8.33
C VAL A 80 8.69 6.23 8.65
N VAL A 81 7.61 7.00 8.62
CA VAL A 81 6.27 6.54 8.98
C VAL A 81 5.34 6.69 7.79
N PHE A 82 4.82 5.56 7.33
CA PHE A 82 3.74 5.50 6.35
C PHE A 82 2.43 5.30 7.10
N LYS A 83 1.51 6.24 6.97
CA LYS A 83 0.21 6.16 7.64
C LYS A 83 -0.73 5.20 6.91
N ARG A 84 -1.65 4.61 7.65
CA ARG A 84 -2.80 3.90 7.08
C ARG A 84 -3.49 4.77 6.02
N ASN A 85 -3.95 4.14 4.95
CA ASN A 85 -4.57 4.77 3.78
C ASN A 85 -3.64 5.70 2.99
N THR A 86 -2.32 5.71 3.24
CA THR A 86 -1.38 6.40 2.36
C THR A 86 -1.50 5.81 0.95
N PRO A 87 -1.75 6.65 -0.07
CA PRO A 87 -1.83 6.20 -1.45
C PRO A 87 -0.44 5.86 -1.99
N GLY A 88 -0.34 4.79 -2.77
CA GLY A 88 0.90 4.36 -3.41
C GLY A 88 0.65 3.92 -4.85
N VAL A 89 1.69 3.95 -5.66
CA VAL A 89 1.67 3.57 -7.07
C VAL A 89 2.58 2.38 -7.33
N PHE A 90 2.18 1.52 -8.27
CA PHE A 90 3.02 0.42 -8.73
C PHE A 90 4.25 0.97 -9.47
N VAL A 91 5.42 0.45 -9.15
CA VAL A 91 6.68 0.79 -9.83
C VAL A 91 7.09 -0.34 -10.76
N PHE A 92 7.30 -1.54 -10.22
CA PHE A 92 7.66 -2.74 -11.01
C PHE A 92 7.36 -4.03 -10.22
N ALA A 93 7.49 -5.17 -10.90
CA ALA A 93 7.39 -6.49 -10.29
C ALA A 93 8.79 -7.13 -10.24
N PRO A 94 9.47 -7.15 -9.07
CA PRO A 94 10.85 -7.64 -8.95
C PRO A 94 10.97 -9.15 -9.15
N LYS A 95 9.93 -9.91 -8.85
CA LYS A 95 9.82 -11.37 -9.00
C LYS A 95 8.36 -11.76 -9.17
N SER A 96 8.12 -13.03 -9.58
CA SER A 96 6.78 -13.59 -9.55
C SER A 96 6.12 -13.37 -8.18
N GLN A 97 4.85 -13.00 -8.16
CA GLN A 97 4.04 -12.75 -6.96
C GLN A 97 4.58 -11.65 -6.04
N ARG A 98 5.42 -10.73 -6.55
CA ARG A 98 5.88 -9.56 -5.79
C ARG A 98 5.66 -8.30 -6.58
N ILE A 99 5.24 -7.26 -5.89
CA ILE A 99 5.08 -5.93 -6.45
C ILE A 99 5.83 -4.90 -5.62
N ALA A 100 6.49 -3.98 -6.29
CA ALA A 100 7.11 -2.80 -5.70
C ALA A 100 6.13 -1.64 -5.81
N VAL A 101 5.88 -0.96 -4.68
CA VAL A 101 4.95 0.17 -4.59
C VAL A 101 5.70 1.33 -3.95
N SER A 102 5.65 2.50 -4.61
CA SER A 102 6.12 3.77 -4.03
C SER A 102 4.95 4.53 -3.42
N PHE A 103 5.19 5.10 -2.24
CA PHE A 103 4.27 5.97 -1.50
C PHE A 103 4.72 7.43 -1.52
N GLU A 104 5.76 7.74 -2.28
CA GLU A 104 6.35 9.07 -2.43
C GLU A 104 6.41 9.44 -3.92
N SER A 105 6.88 10.65 -4.20
CA SER A 105 6.98 11.14 -5.57
C SER A 105 8.11 10.50 -6.39
N SER A 106 9.06 9.83 -5.72
CA SER A 106 10.18 9.15 -6.37
C SER A 106 9.92 7.65 -6.52
N ASP A 107 10.09 7.13 -7.73
CA ASP A 107 10.01 5.70 -8.01
C ASP A 107 11.17 4.89 -7.40
N GLU A 108 12.24 5.55 -6.94
CA GLU A 108 13.37 4.91 -6.24
C GLU A 108 13.02 4.54 -4.79
N ASN A 109 12.02 5.23 -4.21
CA ASN A 109 11.58 5.06 -2.84
C ASN A 109 10.39 4.10 -2.77
N TYR A 110 10.65 2.80 -2.98
CA TYR A 110 9.62 1.77 -2.99
C TYR A 110 9.78 0.76 -1.87
N LEU A 111 8.68 0.11 -1.54
CA LEU A 111 8.61 -1.07 -0.69
C LEU A 111 8.09 -2.26 -1.49
N VAL A 112 8.55 -3.46 -1.15
CA VAL A 112 8.15 -4.69 -1.83
C VAL A 112 7.07 -5.41 -1.03
N PHE A 113 5.98 -5.76 -1.70
CA PHE A 113 4.86 -6.51 -1.14
C PHE A 113 4.70 -7.85 -1.85
N GLY A 114 4.15 -8.82 -1.15
CA GLY A 114 3.85 -10.14 -1.70
C GLY A 114 2.92 -10.93 -0.79
N PRO A 115 2.37 -12.06 -1.26
CA PRO A 115 1.40 -12.85 -0.51
C PRO A 115 1.98 -13.34 0.81
N ASN A 116 1.23 -13.15 1.89
CA ASN A 116 1.56 -13.64 3.22
C ASN A 116 0.57 -14.73 3.62
N PRO A 117 0.97 -16.02 3.65
CA PRO A 117 0.07 -17.12 4.01
C PRO A 117 -0.53 -16.97 5.42
N LYS A 118 0.22 -16.38 6.35
CA LYS A 118 -0.26 -16.12 7.72
C LYS A 118 -1.32 -15.02 7.80
N ALA A 119 -1.48 -14.23 6.73
CA ALA A 119 -2.46 -13.15 6.63
C ALA A 119 -3.49 -13.41 5.52
N GLY A 120 -3.86 -14.67 5.26
CA GLY A 120 -4.82 -15.02 4.22
C GLY A 120 -4.35 -14.68 2.79
N ASN A 121 -3.05 -14.83 2.53
CA ASN A 121 -2.40 -14.51 1.27
C ASN A 121 -2.59 -13.05 0.80
N ARG A 122 -2.80 -12.12 1.74
CA ARG A 122 -2.78 -10.68 1.45
C ARG A 122 -1.38 -10.26 1.04
N TYR A 123 -1.28 -9.30 0.14
CA TYR A 123 0.00 -8.70 -0.26
C TYR A 123 0.51 -7.80 0.85
N ALA A 124 1.27 -8.39 1.76
CA ALA A 124 1.90 -7.72 2.89
C ALA A 124 3.36 -7.36 2.58
N ILE A 125 3.93 -6.48 3.41
CA ILE A 125 5.33 -6.07 3.30
C ILE A 125 6.27 -7.29 3.32
N ARG A 126 7.28 -7.28 2.43
CA ARG A 126 8.28 -8.36 2.31
C ARG A 126 9.63 -7.88 2.80
N ALA A 127 10.05 -8.39 3.95
CA ALA A 127 11.43 -8.22 4.39
C ALA A 127 12.36 -9.23 3.70
N ALA A 128 13.61 -8.84 3.51
CA ALA A 128 14.66 -9.72 3.01
C ALA A 128 14.98 -10.83 4.02
N GLU A 129 15.01 -10.45 5.30
CA GLU A 129 15.31 -11.35 6.40
C GLU A 129 14.34 -11.06 7.55
N TRP A 130 13.91 -12.11 8.27
CA TRP A 130 13.11 -12.02 9.48
C TRP A 130 13.84 -12.66 10.64
N ASN A 131 13.93 -11.95 11.75
CA ASN A 131 14.16 -12.53 13.06
C ASN A 131 12.84 -12.57 13.85
N ARG A 132 12.87 -13.02 15.12
CA ARG A 132 11.62 -13.21 15.91
C ARG A 132 10.80 -11.95 16.08
N ARG A 133 11.38 -10.76 16.07
CA ARG A 133 10.73 -9.49 16.44
C ARG A 133 10.78 -8.43 15.34
N SER A 134 11.67 -8.59 14.38
CA SER A 134 11.90 -7.58 13.36
C SER A 134 12.28 -8.18 12.02
N GLY A 135 12.07 -7.41 10.96
CA GLY A 135 12.50 -7.73 9.62
C GLY A 135 13.37 -6.62 9.03
N THR A 136 14.21 -6.97 8.07
CA THR A 136 15.02 -6.01 7.32
C THR A 136 14.39 -5.76 5.96
N VAL A 137 14.12 -4.50 5.65
CA VAL A 137 13.63 -4.04 4.33
C VAL A 137 14.63 -3.09 3.71
N THR A 138 14.61 -3.00 2.38
CA THR A 138 15.35 -1.96 1.66
C THR A 138 14.37 -0.86 1.26
N TYR A 139 14.70 0.39 1.60
CA TYR A 139 13.94 1.57 1.23
C TYR A 139 14.89 2.73 0.95
N ALA A 140 14.68 3.46 -0.15
CA ALA A 140 15.58 4.54 -0.60
C ALA A 140 17.06 4.11 -0.65
N GLY A 141 17.33 2.90 -1.17
CA GLY A 141 18.67 2.34 -1.27
C GLY A 141 19.35 1.95 0.05
N ARG A 142 18.64 2.02 1.19
CA ARG A 142 19.20 1.75 2.52
C ARG A 142 18.45 0.62 3.21
N LYS A 143 19.13 -0.05 4.16
CA LYS A 143 18.52 -1.07 5.01
C LYS A 143 17.81 -0.42 6.20
N TRP A 144 16.59 -0.85 6.43
CA TRP A 144 15.72 -0.42 7.51
C TRP A 144 15.18 -1.63 8.25
N THR A 145 14.84 -1.42 9.51
CA THR A 145 14.19 -2.41 10.36
C THR A 145 12.70 -2.09 10.44
N ILE A 146 11.87 -3.13 10.34
CA ILE A 146 10.44 -3.09 10.65
C ILE A 146 10.14 -4.03 11.80
N ASN A 147 9.14 -3.70 12.64
CA ASN A 147 8.69 -4.60 13.69
C ASN A 147 7.84 -5.75 13.12
N SER A 148 7.76 -6.87 13.84
CA SER A 148 6.92 -8.01 13.43
C SER A 148 5.42 -7.68 13.36
N VAL A 149 4.96 -6.68 14.10
CA VAL A 149 3.58 -6.18 14.04
C VAL A 149 3.32 -5.53 12.67
N ASP A 150 4.27 -4.73 12.18
CA ASP A 150 4.19 -4.05 10.89
C ASP A 150 4.23 -5.02 9.69
N ALA A 151 4.66 -6.28 9.94
CA ALA A 151 4.69 -7.34 8.91
C ALA A 151 3.32 -7.67 8.30
N TYR A 152 2.24 -7.26 8.95
CA TYR A 152 0.87 -7.46 8.48
C TYR A 152 0.32 -6.28 7.69
N ALA A 153 1.04 -5.15 7.66
CA ALA A 153 0.71 -4.03 6.80
C ALA A 153 0.66 -4.51 5.34
N SER A 154 -0.50 -4.37 4.72
CA SER A 154 -0.82 -4.95 3.42
C SER A 154 -1.41 -3.92 2.47
N LEU A 155 -1.45 -4.27 1.19
CA LEU A 155 -2.02 -3.41 0.17
C LEU A 155 -3.53 -3.58 0.07
N LEU A 156 -4.21 -2.45 -0.09
CA LEU A 156 -5.62 -2.34 -0.41
C LEU A 156 -5.77 -1.72 -1.81
N ILE A 157 -6.86 -2.07 -2.50
CA ILE A 157 -7.23 -1.51 -3.79
C ILE A 157 -8.72 -1.13 -3.82
N PRO A 158 -9.14 -0.17 -4.67
CA PRO A 158 -10.54 0.20 -4.81
C PRO A 158 -11.36 -0.93 -5.41
N LEU A 159 -12.50 -1.26 -4.79
CA LEU A 159 -13.44 -2.31 -5.28
C LEU A 159 -13.96 -2.04 -6.69
N LYS A 160 -14.07 -0.79 -7.12
CA LYS A 160 -14.51 -0.43 -8.47
C LYS A 160 -13.63 -1.03 -9.58
N ARG A 161 -12.34 -1.26 -9.30
CA ARG A 161 -11.42 -1.91 -10.25
C ARG A 161 -11.68 -3.40 -10.42
N LEU A 162 -12.34 -4.06 -9.46
CA LEU A 162 -12.66 -5.47 -9.50
C LEU A 162 -13.91 -5.78 -10.35
N ARG A 163 -14.78 -4.80 -10.53
CA ARG A 163 -16.09 -4.98 -11.20
C ARG A 163 -16.06 -4.72 -12.71
N ASN A 164 -14.96 -4.17 -13.24
CA ASN A 164 -14.87 -3.73 -14.64
C ASN A 164 -14.17 -4.73 -15.56
N LYS A 165 -14.13 -6.01 -15.22
CA LYS A 165 -13.93 -7.04 -16.24
C LYS A 165 -15.30 -7.28 -16.88
N ASP A 166 -15.56 -6.60 -17.98
CA ASP A 166 -16.64 -6.99 -18.88
C ASP A 166 -16.36 -8.42 -19.33
N VAL A 167 -17.05 -9.36 -18.73
CA VAL A 167 -17.12 -10.73 -19.24
C VAL A 167 -17.98 -10.64 -20.49
N SER A 168 -17.38 -10.28 -21.61
CA SER A 168 -17.99 -10.44 -22.92
C SER A 168 -18.06 -11.95 -23.22
N GLY A 169 -19.07 -12.60 -22.69
CA GLY A 169 -19.39 -13.97 -23.01
C GLY A 169 -19.78 -14.04 -24.48
N LYS A 170 -19.00 -14.75 -25.30
CA LYS A 170 -19.40 -15.11 -26.66
C LYS A 170 -20.57 -16.08 -26.57
N VAL A 171 -21.78 -15.60 -26.88
CA VAL A 171 -22.93 -16.49 -27.04
C VAL A 171 -22.76 -17.28 -28.34
N VAL A 172 -22.54 -18.57 -28.25
CA VAL A 172 -22.45 -19.46 -29.41
C VAL A 172 -23.85 -19.86 -29.82
N GLY A 173 -24.27 -19.43 -30.99
CA GLY A 173 -25.62 -19.70 -31.55
C GLY A 173 -25.79 -21.07 -32.15
N GLY A 174 -25.42 -22.16 -31.50
CA GLY A 174 -25.64 -23.55 -31.91
C GLY A 174 -25.56 -23.87 -33.45
N ARG A 175 -25.06 -25.02 -33.81
CA ARG A 175 -25.04 -25.52 -35.20
C ARG A 175 -26.26 -26.40 -35.44
N LYS A 176 -27.10 -26.07 -36.42
CA LYS A 176 -28.15 -26.96 -36.93
C LYS A 176 -27.55 -27.90 -37.97
N LEU A 177 -28.04 -29.14 -38.01
CA LEU A 177 -27.74 -30.12 -39.05
C LEU A 177 -28.52 -29.83 -40.33
#